data_bc99d7ea91a518a09def5f2213d098b0
#
_entry.id   bc99d7ea91a518a09def5f2213d098b0
#
_cell.length_a   1.000
_cell.length_b   1.000
_cell.length_c   1.000
_cell.angle_alpha   90.00
_cell.angle_beta   90.00
_cell.angle_gamma   90.00
#
_symmetry.space_group_name_H-M   'P 1'
#
loop_
_entity.id
_entity.type
_entity.pdbx_description
1 polymer ?
#
loop_
_entity_poly.entity_id
_entity_poly.type
_entity_poly.pdbx_seq_one_letter_code
_entity_poly.pdbx_strand_id
1 'polypeptide(L)'
;MNIPSLKTFQVESRITDFLNRKFEEYQKVFPPLDMYYSYTTSFKGEGYQTGNLLEWEDEEYDNFRRKELLNLTSHLFEMDKPYRIQFFFNHMLDYGEGTSMVKHTHDHNEDFVMFIYLNDCNDGHTAFYLNDFKPEYKERTTVMVKPTKNTGVFFHAGIPHEGFPTYENKKVFVCGIRIDLRTN
;
A
#
# COMPACT_ATOMS: atom_id res chain seq x y z
N MET A 1 6.07 20.15 -11.44
CA MET A 1 5.36 19.06 -10.72
C MET A 1 6.33 18.55 -9.68
N ASN A 2 6.06 18.80 -8.42
CA ASN A 2 6.94 18.34 -7.33
C ASN A 2 6.21 17.24 -6.56
N ILE A 3 6.19 16.03 -7.15
CA ILE A 3 5.63 14.85 -6.49
C ILE A 3 6.75 14.19 -5.71
N PRO A 4 6.64 14.03 -4.39
CA PRO A 4 7.69 13.41 -3.60
C PRO A 4 7.89 11.96 -4.04
N SER A 5 9.14 11.56 -4.22
CA SER A 5 9.45 10.16 -4.57
C SER A 5 9.02 9.18 -3.46
N LEU A 6 9.07 9.63 -2.21
CA LEU A 6 8.65 8.90 -1.02
C LEU A 6 8.18 9.90 0.05
N LYS A 7 7.03 9.66 0.67
CA LYS A 7 6.45 10.49 1.74
C LYS A 7 5.76 9.59 2.77
N THR A 8 6.01 9.83 4.04
CA THR A 8 5.19 9.30 5.13
C THR A 8 4.17 10.35 5.57
N PHE A 9 2.99 9.91 6.00
CA PHE A 9 1.91 10.80 6.43
C PHE A 9 1.03 10.14 7.51
N GLN A 10 0.29 10.95 8.25
CA GLN A 10 -0.66 10.46 9.25
C GLN A 10 -2.03 10.23 8.62
N VAL A 11 -2.66 9.15 9.02
CA VAL A 11 -4.01 8.76 8.61
C VAL A 11 -4.92 8.85 9.83
N GLU A 12 -6.12 9.38 9.66
CA GLU A 12 -7.11 9.43 10.73
C GLU A 12 -7.51 8.02 11.19
N SER A 13 -7.61 7.81 12.51
CA SER A 13 -7.93 6.49 13.09
C SER A 13 -9.23 5.91 12.55
N ARG A 14 -10.24 6.74 12.24
CA ARG A 14 -11.51 6.27 11.65
C ARG A 14 -11.32 5.54 10.32
N ILE A 15 -10.29 5.92 9.53
CA ILE A 15 -9.95 5.29 8.25
C ILE A 15 -9.33 3.90 8.50
N THR A 16 -8.36 3.81 9.40
CA THR A 16 -7.71 2.53 9.71
C THR A 16 -8.66 1.58 10.43
N ASP A 17 -9.54 2.08 11.29
CA ASP A 17 -10.56 1.26 11.96
C ASP A 17 -11.62 0.74 10.97
N PHE A 18 -12.02 1.57 10.01
CA PHE A 18 -12.88 1.15 8.90
C PHE A 18 -12.22 0.03 8.08
N LEU A 19 -10.96 0.24 7.67
CA LEU A 19 -10.22 -0.75 6.88
C LEU A 19 -10.02 -2.07 7.65
N ASN A 20 -9.71 -2.03 8.94
CA ASN A 20 -9.60 -3.23 9.78
C ASN A 20 -10.92 -4.01 9.82
N ARG A 21 -12.05 -3.31 10.06
CA ARG A 21 -13.37 -3.94 10.05
C ARG A 21 -13.69 -4.58 8.70
N LYS A 22 -13.44 -3.87 7.60
CA LYS A 22 -13.66 -4.40 6.24
C LYS A 22 -12.76 -5.59 5.92
N PHE A 23 -11.56 -5.61 6.46
CA PHE A 23 -10.67 -6.76 6.33
C PHE A 23 -11.23 -8.00 7.02
N GLU A 24 -11.73 -7.86 8.25
CA GLU A 24 -12.37 -8.94 8.98
C GLU A 24 -13.66 -9.42 8.30
N GLU A 25 -14.45 -8.52 7.73
CA GLU A 25 -15.65 -8.85 6.94
C GLU A 25 -15.27 -9.64 5.67
N TYR A 26 -14.25 -9.19 4.94
CA TYR A 26 -13.75 -9.88 3.76
C TYR A 26 -13.27 -11.30 4.07
N GLN A 27 -12.49 -11.47 5.14
CA GLN A 27 -11.97 -12.77 5.57
C GLN A 27 -13.08 -13.77 5.96
N LYS A 28 -14.23 -13.30 6.45
CA LYS A 28 -15.38 -14.17 6.75
C LYS A 28 -16.06 -14.71 5.49
N VAL A 29 -16.08 -13.94 4.42
CA VAL A 29 -16.68 -14.32 3.14
C VAL A 29 -15.70 -15.12 2.28
N PHE A 30 -14.45 -14.70 2.29
CA PHE A 30 -13.36 -15.29 1.54
C PHE A 30 -12.26 -15.74 2.52
N PRO A 31 -12.45 -16.88 3.21
CA PRO A 31 -11.45 -17.37 4.15
C PRO A 31 -10.14 -17.66 3.41
N PRO A 32 -8.99 -17.51 4.08
CA PRO A 32 -7.71 -17.82 3.48
C PRO A 32 -7.69 -19.26 2.99
N LEU A 33 -7.89 -19.42 1.69
CA LEU A 33 -7.60 -20.64 0.97
C LEU A 33 -6.11 -20.60 0.72
N ASP A 34 -5.39 -21.56 1.27
CA ASP A 34 -3.94 -21.75 1.17
C ASP A 34 -3.22 -20.65 0.37
N MET A 35 -2.53 -19.79 1.03
CA MET A 35 -1.95 -18.54 0.54
C MET A 35 -1.00 -18.61 -0.65
N TYR A 36 -0.90 -19.75 -1.26
CA TYR A 36 -0.13 -19.98 -2.49
C TYR A 36 -0.70 -19.30 -3.74
N TYR A 37 -1.86 -18.65 -3.63
CA TYR A 37 -2.48 -17.93 -4.74
C TYR A 37 -2.39 -16.40 -4.64
N SER A 38 -1.40 -15.86 -3.93
CA SER A 38 -1.06 -14.49 -4.23
C SER A 38 -0.44 -14.45 -5.63
N TYR A 39 -0.97 -13.64 -6.51
CA TYR A 39 -0.39 -13.33 -7.82
C TYR A 39 1.03 -12.73 -7.72
N THR A 40 1.54 -12.58 -6.54
CA THR A 40 2.86 -12.06 -6.25
C THR A 40 3.72 -13.21 -5.73
N THR A 41 4.63 -13.68 -6.57
CA THR A 41 5.80 -14.49 -6.18
C THR A 41 6.66 -13.80 -5.10
N SER A 42 6.19 -12.70 -4.54
CA SER A 42 6.92 -11.80 -3.65
C SER A 42 6.78 -12.14 -2.17
N PHE A 43 5.73 -12.87 -1.77
CA PHE A 43 5.58 -13.33 -0.39
C PHE A 43 6.47 -14.53 -0.08
N LYS A 44 7.12 -14.52 1.08
CA LYS A 44 7.78 -15.68 1.70
C LYS A 44 7.19 -15.87 3.08
N GLY A 45 6.64 -17.06 3.34
CA GLY A 45 5.99 -17.41 4.60
C GLY A 45 4.46 -17.49 4.50
N GLU A 46 3.83 -17.61 5.66
CA GLU A 46 2.38 -17.71 5.79
C GLU A 46 1.79 -16.33 6.08
N GLY A 47 1.10 -15.75 5.18
CA GLY A 47 0.38 -14.50 5.34
C GLY A 47 -0.91 -14.55 4.51
N TYR A 48 -1.77 -13.57 4.51
CA TYR A 48 -3.01 -13.51 3.75
C TYR A 48 -3.07 -12.23 2.92
N GLN A 49 -3.47 -12.34 1.67
CA GLN A 49 -3.77 -11.20 0.81
C GLN A 49 -5.19 -11.33 0.27
N THR A 50 -5.98 -10.28 0.35
CA THR A 50 -7.30 -10.23 -0.30
C THR A 50 -7.15 -10.27 -1.82
N GLY A 51 -8.21 -10.66 -2.52
CA GLY A 51 -8.38 -10.32 -3.92
C GLY A 51 -8.37 -8.78 -4.11
N ASN A 52 -8.48 -8.35 -5.36
CA ASN A 52 -8.57 -6.91 -5.64
C ASN A 52 -9.92 -6.38 -5.11
N LEU A 53 -9.87 -5.57 -4.06
CA LEU A 53 -11.07 -5.01 -3.43
C LEU A 53 -11.87 -4.06 -4.34
N LEU A 54 -11.32 -3.65 -5.48
CA LEU A 54 -12.08 -2.91 -6.50
C LEU A 54 -13.17 -3.79 -7.16
N GLU A 55 -12.98 -5.12 -7.08
CA GLU A 55 -13.91 -6.13 -7.63
C GLU A 55 -14.85 -6.69 -6.54
N TRP A 56 -14.67 -6.26 -5.28
CA TRP A 56 -15.53 -6.69 -4.19
C TRP A 56 -16.85 -5.92 -4.23
N GLU A 57 -17.97 -6.65 -4.33
CA GLU A 57 -19.34 -6.10 -4.34
C GLU A 57 -19.78 -5.71 -2.91
N ASP A 58 -19.13 -4.69 -2.34
CA ASP A 58 -19.43 -4.11 -1.03
C ASP A 58 -19.68 -2.60 -1.20
N GLU A 59 -20.96 -2.19 -1.06
CA GLU A 59 -21.38 -0.81 -1.27
C GLU A 59 -20.70 0.16 -0.28
N GLU A 60 -20.51 -0.26 0.97
CA GLU A 60 -19.88 0.57 2.00
C GLU A 60 -18.39 0.81 1.68
N TYR A 61 -17.69 -0.24 1.23
CA TYR A 61 -16.31 -0.09 0.79
C TYR A 61 -16.19 0.78 -0.47
N ASP A 62 -17.09 0.62 -1.44
CA ASP A 62 -17.09 1.44 -2.66
C ASP A 62 -17.35 2.92 -2.35
N ASN A 63 -18.28 3.23 -1.43
CA ASN A 63 -18.51 4.59 -0.96
C ASN A 63 -17.28 5.17 -0.22
N PHE A 64 -16.64 4.39 0.63
CA PHE A 64 -15.40 4.78 1.30
C PHE A 64 -14.30 5.09 0.29
N ARG A 65 -14.08 4.22 -0.69
CA ARG A 65 -13.08 4.39 -1.74
C ARG A 65 -13.31 5.68 -2.53
N ARG A 66 -14.54 5.93 -2.95
CA ARG A 66 -14.91 7.10 -3.77
C ARG A 66 -14.84 8.42 -3.01
N LYS A 67 -14.97 8.42 -1.70
CA LYS A 67 -14.99 9.64 -0.88
C LYS A 67 -13.70 9.78 -0.08
N GLU A 68 -13.50 8.90 0.89
CA GLU A 68 -12.43 9.05 1.89
C GLU A 68 -11.05 8.73 1.31
N LEU A 69 -10.93 7.57 0.62
CA LEU A 69 -9.65 7.17 0.05
C LEU A 69 -9.24 8.10 -1.09
N LEU A 70 -10.17 8.51 -1.94
CA LEU A 70 -9.91 9.49 -3.00
C LEU A 70 -9.48 10.85 -2.43
N ASN A 71 -10.16 11.32 -1.39
CA ASN A 71 -9.83 12.57 -0.72
C ASN A 71 -8.44 12.49 -0.07
N LEU A 72 -8.16 11.44 0.70
CA LEU A 72 -6.85 11.20 1.30
C LEU A 72 -5.74 11.21 0.24
N THR A 73 -5.94 10.48 -0.85
CA THR A 73 -4.96 10.40 -1.93
C THR A 73 -4.75 11.74 -2.62
N SER A 74 -5.82 12.51 -2.87
CA SER A 74 -5.71 13.82 -3.54
C SER A 74 -4.86 14.83 -2.77
N HIS A 75 -4.85 14.76 -1.43
CA HIS A 75 -4.01 15.63 -0.58
C HIS A 75 -2.51 15.26 -0.61
N LEU A 76 -2.14 14.12 -1.19
CA LEU A 76 -0.74 13.73 -1.34
C LEU A 76 -0.10 14.33 -2.59
N PHE A 77 -0.90 14.88 -3.50
CA PHE A 77 -0.45 15.48 -4.75
C PHE A 77 -0.55 17.00 -4.70
N GLU A 78 0.56 17.69 -4.96
CA GLU A 78 0.62 19.12 -5.20
C GLU A 78 0.75 19.35 -6.71
N MET A 79 -0.38 19.50 -7.40
CA MET A 79 -0.41 19.62 -8.85
C MET A 79 -1.07 20.92 -9.31
N ASP A 80 -0.37 21.65 -10.18
CA ASP A 80 -0.84 22.92 -10.78
C ASP A 80 -1.85 22.71 -11.92
N LYS A 81 -2.02 21.47 -12.39
CA LYS A 81 -2.90 21.11 -13.52
C LYS A 81 -4.02 20.18 -13.08
N PRO A 82 -5.19 20.25 -13.73
CA PRO A 82 -6.27 19.29 -13.49
C PRO A 82 -5.80 17.88 -13.76
N TYR A 83 -6.12 16.97 -12.87
CA TYR A 83 -5.78 15.55 -12.97
C TYR A 83 -6.95 14.68 -12.52
N ARG A 84 -6.87 13.41 -12.88
CA ARG A 84 -7.77 12.35 -12.41
C ARG A 84 -6.96 11.28 -11.70
N ILE A 85 -7.39 10.89 -10.50
CA ILE A 85 -6.86 9.73 -9.77
C ILE A 85 -7.65 8.50 -10.18
N GLN A 86 -6.95 7.43 -10.53
CA GLN A 86 -7.50 6.11 -10.75
C GLN A 86 -6.80 5.12 -9.84
N PHE A 87 -7.58 4.36 -9.04
CA PHE A 87 -7.07 3.21 -8.32
C PHE A 87 -6.99 2.02 -9.26
N PHE A 88 -5.85 1.36 -9.27
CA PHE A 88 -5.57 0.22 -10.15
C PHE A 88 -5.81 -1.10 -9.45
N PHE A 89 -5.40 -1.18 -8.19
CA PHE A 89 -5.71 -2.27 -7.28
C PHE A 89 -5.82 -1.74 -5.85
N ASN A 90 -6.58 -2.47 -5.03
CA ASN A 90 -6.62 -2.30 -3.59
C ASN A 90 -6.55 -3.68 -2.95
N HIS A 91 -5.58 -3.89 -2.06
CA HIS A 91 -5.41 -5.14 -1.32
C HIS A 91 -5.26 -4.87 0.16
N MET A 92 -5.65 -5.83 0.97
CA MET A 92 -5.28 -5.90 2.38
C MET A 92 -4.40 -7.12 2.60
N LEU A 93 -3.35 -6.93 3.37
CA LEU A 93 -2.30 -7.91 3.63
C LEU A 93 -2.25 -8.16 5.12
N ASP A 94 -2.21 -9.43 5.51
CA ASP A 94 -1.93 -9.90 6.87
C ASP A 94 -0.67 -10.75 6.81
N TYR A 95 0.41 -10.24 7.37
CA TYR A 95 1.68 -10.95 7.44
C TYR A 95 1.65 -11.85 8.66
N GLY A 96 1.63 -13.15 8.45
CA GLY A 96 1.83 -14.12 9.53
C GLY A 96 3.26 -14.14 10.05
N GLU A 97 3.50 -14.90 11.10
CA GLU A 97 4.82 -15.05 11.71
C GLU A 97 5.86 -15.54 10.70
N GLY A 98 7.02 -14.92 10.67
CA GLY A 98 8.11 -15.21 9.74
C GLY A 98 7.87 -14.74 8.30
N THR A 99 6.69 -14.17 8.01
CA THR A 99 6.36 -13.73 6.65
C THR A 99 7.10 -12.46 6.27
N SER A 100 7.64 -12.45 5.06
CA SER A 100 8.32 -11.32 4.45
C SER A 100 7.84 -11.12 3.01
N MET A 101 8.15 -9.97 2.45
CA MET A 101 7.94 -9.69 1.03
C MET A 101 9.29 -9.37 0.40
N VAL A 102 9.67 -10.11 -0.64
CA VAL A 102 10.94 -9.89 -1.34
C VAL A 102 10.96 -8.52 -2.02
N LYS A 103 12.16 -8.02 -2.28
CA LYS A 103 12.37 -6.77 -3.00
C LYS A 103 11.71 -6.81 -4.39
N HIS A 104 10.84 -5.83 -4.66
CA HIS A 104 10.09 -5.70 -5.91
C HIS A 104 9.75 -4.25 -6.22
N THR A 105 9.16 -3.99 -7.39
CA THR A 105 8.59 -2.72 -7.85
C THR A 105 7.15 -2.93 -8.30
N HIS A 106 6.41 -1.84 -8.53
CA HIS A 106 5.05 -1.82 -9.06
C HIS A 106 4.93 -1.06 -10.39
N ASP A 107 5.99 -0.98 -11.16
CA ASP A 107 6.15 -0.12 -12.34
C ASP A 107 5.46 -0.62 -13.63
N HIS A 108 4.46 -1.48 -13.53
CA HIS A 108 3.78 -2.05 -14.69
C HIS A 108 2.62 -1.19 -15.19
N ASN A 109 1.78 -0.69 -14.29
CA ASN A 109 0.57 0.06 -14.66
C ASN A 109 0.29 1.24 -13.73
N GLU A 110 0.93 1.30 -12.57
CA GLU A 110 0.77 2.32 -11.55
C GLU A 110 1.87 3.36 -11.65
N ASP A 111 1.52 4.61 -11.36
CA ASP A 111 2.51 5.68 -11.20
C ASP A 111 3.01 5.75 -9.76
N PHE A 112 2.12 5.45 -8.81
CA PHE A 112 2.38 5.51 -7.36
C PHE A 112 1.73 4.35 -6.62
N VAL A 113 2.27 4.08 -5.43
CA VAL A 113 1.69 3.14 -4.47
C VAL A 113 1.50 3.85 -3.13
N MET A 114 0.43 3.53 -2.44
CA MET A 114 0.17 3.96 -1.08
C MET A 114 -0.03 2.76 -0.17
N PHE A 115 0.68 2.74 0.96
CA PHE A 115 0.46 1.82 2.07
C PHE A 115 -0.19 2.55 3.24
N ILE A 116 -1.02 1.84 4.00
CA ILE A 116 -1.50 2.28 5.31
C ILE A 116 -1.31 1.11 6.26
N TYR A 117 -0.53 1.31 7.33
CA TYR A 117 -0.39 0.31 8.39
C TYR A 117 -1.64 0.31 9.28
N LEU A 118 -2.26 -0.86 9.42
CA LEU A 118 -3.53 -1.02 10.11
C LEU A 118 -3.37 -1.36 11.60
N ASN A 119 -2.17 -1.76 12.01
CA ASN A 119 -1.80 -2.01 13.40
C ASN A 119 -0.35 -1.63 13.67
N ASP A 120 0.02 -1.56 14.93
CA ASP A 120 1.41 -1.44 15.35
C ASP A 120 2.11 -2.80 15.24
N CYS A 121 3.38 -2.78 14.85
CA CYS A 121 4.25 -3.94 14.83
C CYS A 121 5.69 -3.48 15.16
N ASN A 122 6.38 -4.19 16.04
CA ASN A 122 7.71 -3.79 16.50
C ASN A 122 8.82 -4.17 15.52
N ASP A 123 8.56 -5.12 14.66
CA ASP A 123 9.45 -5.61 13.61
C ASP A 123 8.81 -5.50 12.21
N GLY A 124 9.23 -6.27 11.24
CA GLY A 124 8.63 -6.29 9.91
C GLY A 124 8.68 -4.95 9.18
N HIS A 125 9.73 -4.16 9.39
CA HIS A 125 9.93 -2.86 8.72
C HIS A 125 9.81 -2.98 7.20
N THR A 126 9.38 -1.91 6.54
CA THR A 126 9.44 -1.80 5.08
C THR A 126 10.65 -0.96 4.69
N ALA A 127 11.51 -1.52 3.85
CA ALA A 127 12.69 -0.83 3.30
C ALA A 127 12.40 -0.30 1.88
N PHE A 128 12.81 0.93 1.61
CA PHE A 128 12.73 1.59 0.31
C PHE A 128 14.13 1.95 -0.18
N TYR A 129 14.50 1.51 -1.38
CA TYR A 129 15.85 1.64 -1.97
C TYR A 129 15.89 2.78 -2.99
N LEU A 130 16.07 4.01 -2.53
CA LEU A 130 15.97 5.21 -3.37
C LEU A 130 17.05 5.29 -4.45
N ASN A 131 18.25 4.78 -4.19
CA ASN A 131 19.33 4.78 -5.19
C ASN A 131 19.10 3.84 -6.36
N ASP A 132 18.38 2.74 -6.11
CA ASP A 132 18.07 1.79 -7.18
C ASP A 132 17.03 2.39 -8.13
N PHE A 133 16.28 3.40 -7.67
CA PHE A 133 15.32 4.15 -8.47
C PHE A 133 15.95 5.33 -9.24
N LYS A 134 16.88 6.05 -8.60
CA LYS A 134 17.61 7.19 -9.20
C LYS A 134 19.09 7.11 -8.89
N PRO A 135 19.93 6.63 -9.83
CA PRO A 135 21.37 6.46 -9.64
C PRO A 135 22.14 7.76 -9.31
N GLU A 136 21.54 8.92 -9.60
CA GLU A 136 22.11 10.23 -9.23
C GLU A 136 22.14 10.49 -7.72
N TYR A 137 21.38 9.76 -6.93
CA TYR A 137 21.57 9.72 -5.49
C TYR A 137 22.88 8.99 -5.19
N LYS A 138 23.99 9.75 -5.06
CA LYS A 138 25.36 9.24 -4.91
C LYS A 138 25.59 8.45 -3.62
N GLU A 139 24.70 8.55 -2.65
CA GLU A 139 24.77 7.84 -1.38
C GLU A 139 23.70 6.75 -1.35
N ARG A 140 24.05 5.56 -0.87
CA ARG A 140 23.09 4.47 -0.68
C ARG A 140 22.05 4.89 0.35
N THR A 141 20.93 5.39 -0.13
CA THR A 141 19.83 5.82 0.74
C THR A 141 18.78 4.72 0.80
N THR A 142 18.78 3.98 1.89
CA THR A 142 17.68 3.08 2.23
C THR A 142 16.87 3.75 3.33
N VAL A 143 15.58 3.92 3.07
CA VAL A 143 14.64 4.44 4.08
C VAL A 143 13.91 3.27 4.69
N MET A 144 13.99 3.13 6.02
CA MET A 144 13.28 2.11 6.78
C MET A 144 12.05 2.74 7.44
N VAL A 145 10.89 2.14 7.22
CA VAL A 145 9.63 2.57 7.85
C VAL A 145 9.14 1.47 8.78
N LYS A 146 8.99 1.83 10.06
CA LYS A 146 8.41 0.95 11.07
C LYS A 146 6.89 0.89 10.87
N PRO A 147 6.26 -0.29 10.87
CA PRO A 147 4.82 -0.42 10.86
C PRO A 147 4.22 0.19 12.14
N THR A 148 3.56 1.31 11.99
CA THR A 148 2.87 2.01 13.07
C THR A 148 1.44 2.29 12.64
N LYS A 149 0.45 1.89 13.43
CA LYS A 149 -0.96 2.15 13.12
C LYS A 149 -1.19 3.62 12.79
N ASN A 150 -2.03 3.90 11.83
CA ASN A 150 -2.34 5.24 11.33
C ASN A 150 -1.19 5.93 10.57
N THR A 151 -0.14 5.19 10.22
CA THR A 151 0.92 5.72 9.36
C THR A 151 0.70 5.25 7.92
N GLY A 152 0.64 6.21 7.00
CA GLY A 152 0.65 5.98 5.57
C GLY A 152 2.03 6.22 4.97
N VAL A 153 2.34 5.49 3.90
CA VAL A 153 3.53 5.68 3.07
C VAL A 153 3.08 5.80 1.63
N PHE A 154 3.46 6.87 0.98
CA PHE A 154 3.18 7.14 -0.43
C PHE A 154 4.50 7.22 -1.19
N PHE A 155 4.62 6.51 -2.31
CA PHE A 155 5.87 6.45 -3.07
C PHE A 155 5.64 6.16 -4.56
N HIS A 156 6.63 6.53 -5.38
CA HIS A 156 6.64 6.24 -6.81
C HIS A 156 6.73 4.72 -7.04
N ALA A 157 5.91 4.18 -7.93
CA ALA A 157 5.78 2.74 -8.17
C ALA A 157 7.09 2.04 -8.56
N GLY A 158 8.00 2.76 -9.25
CA GLY A 158 9.33 2.26 -9.62
C GLY A 158 10.34 2.19 -8.46
N ILE A 159 10.03 2.66 -7.25
CA ILE A 159 10.97 2.53 -6.12
C ILE A 159 11.00 1.08 -5.64
N PRO A 160 12.17 0.39 -5.74
CA PRO A 160 12.30 -0.94 -5.20
C PRO A 160 12.14 -0.92 -3.68
N HIS A 161 11.32 -1.84 -3.17
CA HIS A 161 11.06 -1.96 -1.73
C HIS A 161 10.84 -3.41 -1.34
N GLU A 162 10.98 -3.69 -0.04
CA GLU A 162 10.75 -5.00 0.55
C GLU A 162 10.14 -4.89 1.95
N GLY A 163 9.41 -5.91 2.37
CA GLY A 163 8.93 -6.08 3.73
C GLY A 163 9.81 -7.10 4.46
N PHE A 164 10.47 -6.68 5.53
CA PHE A 164 11.27 -7.60 6.36
C PHE A 164 10.39 -8.59 7.09
N PRO A 165 10.95 -9.76 7.48
CA PRO A 165 10.21 -10.75 8.25
C PRO A 165 9.60 -10.12 9.51
N THR A 166 8.39 -10.50 9.82
CA THR A 166 7.72 -10.13 11.05
C THR A 166 7.48 -11.35 11.92
N TYR A 167 7.66 -11.21 13.23
CA TYR A 167 7.32 -12.20 14.25
C TYR A 167 6.06 -11.81 15.04
N GLU A 168 5.53 -10.64 14.73
CA GLU A 168 4.24 -10.13 15.20
C GLU A 168 3.26 -10.06 14.03
N ASN A 169 1.97 -9.95 14.33
CA ASN A 169 0.97 -9.72 13.28
C ASN A 169 1.16 -8.32 12.67
N LYS A 170 1.28 -8.25 11.35
CA LYS A 170 1.40 -6.99 10.60
C LYS A 170 0.33 -6.91 9.53
N LYS A 171 -0.56 -5.94 9.65
CA LYS A 171 -1.63 -5.69 8.68
C LYS A 171 -1.39 -4.42 7.89
N VAL A 172 -1.54 -4.50 6.58
CA VAL A 172 -1.28 -3.38 5.66
C VAL A 172 -2.40 -3.30 4.63
N PHE A 173 -2.95 -2.11 4.43
CA PHE A 173 -3.72 -1.79 3.24
C PHE A 173 -2.77 -1.23 2.18
N VAL A 174 -2.89 -1.68 0.94
CA VAL A 174 -2.08 -1.22 -0.19
C VAL A 174 -2.96 -0.89 -1.38
N CYS A 175 -2.68 0.21 -2.07
CA CYS A 175 -3.34 0.57 -3.32
C CYS A 175 -2.36 1.09 -4.36
N GLY A 176 -2.54 0.66 -5.60
CA GLY A 176 -1.87 1.20 -6.79
C GLY A 176 -2.66 2.38 -7.35
N ILE A 177 -1.96 3.45 -7.71
CA ILE A 177 -2.53 4.73 -8.11
C ILE A 177 -1.95 5.14 -9.45
N ARG A 178 -2.84 5.51 -10.37
CA ARG A 178 -2.51 6.12 -11.66
C ARG A 178 -3.02 7.55 -11.71
N ILE A 179 -2.24 8.43 -12.32
CA ILE A 179 -2.57 9.85 -12.51
C ILE A 179 -2.74 10.15 -13.99
N ASP A 180 -3.96 10.44 -14.39
CA ASP A 180 -4.23 10.93 -15.74
C ASP A 180 -4.27 12.46 -15.74
N LEU A 181 -3.30 13.08 -16.42
CA LEU A 181 -3.33 14.52 -16.66
C LEU A 181 -4.41 14.83 -17.69
N ARG A 182 -5.36 15.70 -17.35
CA ARG A 182 -6.32 16.20 -18.32
C ARG A 182 -5.60 17.17 -19.25
N THR A 183 -5.45 16.79 -20.51
CA THR A 183 -5.15 17.73 -21.58
C THR A 183 -6.43 18.50 -21.88
N ASN A 184 -6.42 19.82 -21.68
CA ASN A 184 -7.50 20.70 -22.15
C ASN A 184 -7.58 20.65 -23.67
#